data_13be7c346fd8e00c9ebd643c37db93b3
#
_entry.id   13be7c346fd8e00c9ebd643c37db93b3
#
_cell.length_a   1.000
_cell.length_b   1.000
_cell.length_c   1.000
_cell.angle_alpha   90.00
_cell.angle_beta   90.00
_cell.angle_gamma   90.00
#
_symmetry.space_group_name_H-M   'P 1'
#
loop_
_entity.id
_entity.type
_entity.pdbx_description
1 polymer ?
#
loop_
_entity_poly.entity_id
_entity_poly.type
_entity_poly.pdbx_seq_one_letter_code
_entity_poly.pdbx_strand_id
1 'polypeptide(L)'
;MKARFYFDIISPFAYFYVKLRHRLEPRLQIEPVPVLLGGLLRGAHNQGPGEIPAKRAYTYQACVWQAEKLGIAFRFPEHHPFITVAAQRLLVQERADWAMVERAFEFVWVIGKDPNLHWSDFCTHLHLDPTTPRPDSAQTKAGLIANTQEALDRGAFGVPTLALGERIFWGVDTIDWVLDYLNHPEMFDQAAYRAAASVPNGLPPTPA
;
A
#
# COMPACT_ATOMS: atom_id res chain seq x y z
N MET A 1 12.01 -11.14 12.71
CA MET A 1 11.33 -9.93 13.24
C MET A 1 9.94 -9.85 12.64
N LYS A 2 8.99 -9.14 13.33
CA LYS A 2 7.64 -8.91 12.77
C LYS A 2 7.57 -7.51 12.17
N ALA A 3 6.90 -7.40 11.01
CA ALA A 3 6.64 -6.14 10.32
C ALA A 3 5.17 -6.07 9.89
N ARG A 4 4.63 -4.87 9.74
CA ARG A 4 3.28 -4.64 9.21
C ARG A 4 3.38 -3.94 7.86
N PHE A 5 2.68 -4.49 6.88
CA PHE A 5 2.65 -3.96 5.53
C PHE A 5 1.31 -3.30 5.26
N TYR A 6 1.27 -1.97 5.30
CA TYR A 6 0.09 -1.17 5.01
C TYR A 6 -0.08 -1.00 3.50
N PHE A 7 -1.24 -1.41 3.00
CA PHE A 7 -1.53 -1.39 1.57
C PHE A 7 -2.97 -1.02 1.24
N ASP A 8 -3.16 -0.49 0.05
CA ASP A 8 -4.44 -0.36 -0.62
C ASP A 8 -4.29 -0.89 -2.04
N ILE A 9 -5.25 -1.72 -2.50
CA ILE A 9 -5.18 -2.36 -3.83
C ILE A 9 -5.22 -1.35 -4.98
N ILE A 10 -5.56 -0.09 -4.72
CA ILE A 10 -5.48 1.01 -5.70
C ILE A 10 -4.04 1.32 -6.13
N SER A 11 -3.04 0.96 -5.31
CA SER A 11 -1.67 1.38 -5.56
C SER A 11 -0.89 0.37 -6.42
N PRO A 12 -0.44 0.75 -7.63
CA PRO A 12 0.44 -0.08 -8.44
C PRO A 12 1.79 -0.32 -7.75
N PHE A 13 2.29 0.63 -6.98
CA PHE A 13 3.54 0.45 -6.22
C PHE A 13 3.38 -0.56 -5.08
N ALA A 14 2.19 -0.64 -4.46
CA ALA A 14 1.90 -1.69 -3.49
C ALA A 14 1.84 -3.07 -4.17
N TYR A 15 1.30 -3.18 -5.39
CA TYR A 15 1.36 -4.39 -6.19
C TYR A 15 2.81 -4.83 -6.46
N PHE A 16 3.68 -3.94 -6.90
CA PHE A 16 5.10 -4.26 -7.11
C PHE A 16 5.78 -4.69 -5.81
N TYR A 17 5.47 -4.02 -4.69
CA TYR A 17 5.99 -4.42 -3.39
C TYR A 17 5.57 -5.86 -3.04
N VAL A 18 4.30 -6.20 -3.23
CA VAL A 18 3.78 -7.56 -3.00
C VAL A 18 4.55 -8.60 -3.84
N LYS A 19 4.83 -8.31 -5.11
CA LYS A 19 5.61 -9.20 -5.98
C LYS A 19 7.08 -9.32 -5.56
N LEU A 20 7.66 -8.29 -4.96
CA LEU A 20 9.07 -8.26 -4.54
C LEU A 20 9.28 -8.63 -3.06
N ARG A 21 8.20 -8.81 -2.25
CA ARG A 21 8.30 -9.07 -0.80
C ARG A 21 9.09 -10.32 -0.45
N HIS A 22 9.16 -11.32 -1.37
CA HIS A 22 9.95 -12.53 -1.19
C HIS A 22 11.42 -12.24 -0.85
N ARG A 23 11.93 -11.06 -1.18
CA ARG A 23 13.27 -10.60 -0.83
C ARG A 23 13.43 -10.34 0.69
N LEU A 24 12.32 -10.03 1.38
CA LEU A 24 12.29 -9.71 2.80
C LEU A 24 11.83 -10.89 3.67
N GLU A 25 10.98 -11.77 3.16
CA GLU A 25 10.36 -12.88 3.88
C GLU A 25 11.35 -13.85 4.56
N PRO A 26 12.56 -14.11 4.05
CA PRO A 26 13.53 -14.94 4.76
C PRO A 26 13.97 -14.35 6.11
N ARG A 27 13.76 -13.06 6.32
CA ARG A 27 14.19 -12.29 7.51
C ARG A 27 13.06 -11.69 8.32
N LEU A 28 11.90 -11.48 7.70
CA LEU A 28 10.74 -10.81 8.29
C LEU A 28 9.48 -11.66 8.18
N GLN A 29 8.75 -11.75 9.26
CA GLN A 29 7.35 -12.14 9.24
C GLN A 29 6.52 -10.88 8.96
N ILE A 30 6.03 -10.75 7.74
CA ILE A 30 5.28 -9.57 7.29
C ILE A 30 3.79 -9.85 7.37
N GLU A 31 3.07 -9.04 8.13
CA GLU A 31 1.61 -9.09 8.23
C GLU A 31 0.99 -8.09 7.25
N PRO A 32 0.14 -8.52 6.31
CA PRO A 32 -0.56 -7.61 5.42
C PRO A 32 -1.71 -6.91 6.17
N VAL A 33 -1.78 -5.58 6.06
CA VAL A 33 -2.77 -4.75 6.74
C VAL A 33 -3.49 -3.86 5.73
N PRO A 34 -4.74 -4.19 5.37
CA PRO A 34 -5.54 -3.35 4.48
C PRO A 34 -5.83 -1.99 5.14
N VAL A 35 -5.56 -0.90 4.42
CA VAL A 35 -5.85 0.49 4.82
C VAL A 35 -6.54 1.24 3.70
N LEU A 36 -7.05 2.45 3.96
CA LEU A 36 -7.56 3.34 2.92
C LEU A 36 -6.50 4.40 2.57
N LEU A 37 -5.97 4.37 1.35
CA LEU A 37 -5.04 5.39 0.86
C LEU A 37 -5.63 6.80 1.00
N GLY A 38 -6.89 7.00 0.60
CA GLY A 38 -7.54 8.30 0.75
C GLY A 38 -7.67 8.78 2.21
N GLY A 39 -7.71 7.84 3.17
CA GLY A 39 -7.64 8.15 4.60
C GLY A 39 -6.24 8.62 5.02
N LEU A 40 -5.20 7.91 4.59
CA LEU A 40 -3.80 8.29 4.84
C LEU A 40 -3.46 9.65 4.24
N LEU A 41 -3.84 9.87 2.98
CA LEU A 41 -3.58 11.15 2.30
C LEU A 41 -4.23 12.33 3.03
N ARG A 42 -5.50 12.21 3.45
CA ARG A 42 -6.18 13.25 4.23
C ARG A 42 -5.51 13.49 5.58
N GLY A 43 -5.20 12.42 6.31
CA GLY A 43 -4.55 12.52 7.62
C GLY A 43 -3.15 13.15 7.56
N ALA A 44 -2.45 12.92 6.45
CA ALA A 44 -1.11 13.48 6.20
C ALA A 44 -1.13 14.83 5.45
N HIS A 45 -2.32 15.43 5.20
CA HIS A 45 -2.48 16.65 4.38
C HIS A 45 -1.80 16.56 3.00
N ASN A 46 -1.90 15.40 2.35
CA ASN A 46 -1.24 15.08 1.09
C ASN A 46 -2.25 14.77 -0.02
N GLN A 47 -1.78 14.82 -1.28
CA GLN A 47 -2.54 14.43 -2.47
C GLN A 47 -1.88 13.26 -3.18
N GLY A 48 -2.71 12.34 -3.67
CA GLY A 48 -2.24 11.22 -4.47
C GLY A 48 -1.75 11.67 -5.86
N PRO A 49 -0.73 11.03 -6.43
CA PRO A 49 -0.25 11.37 -7.78
C PRO A 49 -1.33 11.18 -8.85
N GLY A 50 -2.30 10.28 -8.63
CA GLY A 50 -3.44 10.07 -9.53
C GLY A 50 -4.43 11.23 -9.60
N GLU A 51 -4.43 12.14 -8.63
CA GLU A 51 -5.33 13.30 -8.56
C GLU A 51 -4.79 14.51 -9.36
N ILE A 52 -3.49 14.55 -9.63
CA ILE A 52 -2.80 15.63 -10.33
C ILE A 52 -2.53 15.18 -11.78
N PRO A 53 -3.17 15.78 -12.82
CA PRO A 53 -3.11 15.24 -14.19
C PRO A 53 -1.70 14.96 -14.72
N ALA A 54 -0.78 15.90 -14.57
CA ALA A 54 0.60 15.74 -15.04
C ALA A 54 1.35 14.63 -14.27
N LYS A 55 1.18 14.56 -12.92
CA LYS A 55 1.78 13.50 -12.11
C LYS A 55 1.16 12.14 -12.44
N ARG A 56 -0.16 12.09 -12.69
CA ARG A 56 -0.84 10.86 -13.08
C ARG A 56 -0.26 10.26 -14.34
N ALA A 57 -0.16 11.05 -15.41
CA ALA A 57 0.38 10.59 -16.69
C ALA A 57 1.81 10.05 -16.51
N TYR A 58 2.67 10.81 -15.84
CA TYR A 58 4.05 10.40 -15.55
C TYR A 58 4.10 9.10 -14.74
N THR A 59 3.33 9.04 -13.65
CA THR A 59 3.31 7.87 -12.74
C THR A 59 2.86 6.62 -13.49
N TYR A 60 1.85 6.72 -14.34
CA TYR A 60 1.34 5.57 -15.10
C TYR A 60 2.38 5.04 -16.08
N GLN A 61 3.07 5.91 -16.79
CA GLN A 61 4.18 5.52 -17.68
C GLN A 61 5.33 4.90 -16.89
N ALA A 62 5.68 5.47 -15.74
CA ALA A 62 6.71 4.93 -14.85
C ALA A 62 6.35 3.53 -14.32
N CYS A 63 5.06 3.27 -14.02
CA CYS A 63 4.60 1.94 -13.61
C CYS A 63 4.76 0.91 -14.75
N VAL A 64 4.43 1.26 -15.99
CA VAL A 64 4.64 0.37 -17.15
C VAL A 64 6.12 0.04 -17.29
N TRP A 65 6.97 1.06 -17.33
CA TRP A 65 8.42 0.88 -17.42
C TRP A 65 8.98 0.01 -16.29
N GLN A 66 8.54 0.25 -15.06
CA GLN A 66 9.00 -0.51 -13.89
C GLN A 66 8.56 -1.98 -13.98
N ALA A 67 7.33 -2.24 -14.39
CA ALA A 67 6.82 -3.60 -14.58
C ALA A 67 7.64 -4.37 -15.62
N GLU A 68 7.92 -3.74 -16.78
CA GLU A 68 8.76 -4.31 -17.82
C GLU A 68 10.17 -4.63 -17.32
N LYS A 69 10.80 -3.67 -16.63
CA LYS A 69 12.13 -3.85 -16.05
C LYS A 69 12.22 -4.97 -15.02
N LEU A 70 11.16 -5.16 -14.26
CA LEU A 70 11.08 -6.21 -13.23
C LEU A 70 10.56 -7.55 -13.75
N GLY A 71 10.10 -7.63 -15.00
CA GLY A 71 9.48 -8.82 -15.56
C GLY A 71 8.15 -9.18 -14.87
N ILE A 72 7.44 -8.19 -14.34
CA ILE A 72 6.17 -8.37 -13.62
C ILE A 72 5.00 -8.13 -14.59
N ALA A 73 4.07 -9.10 -14.69
CA ALA A 73 2.84 -8.91 -15.44
C ALA A 73 2.06 -7.71 -14.86
N PHE A 74 1.69 -6.77 -15.75
CA PHE A 74 1.06 -5.52 -15.31
C PHE A 74 0.09 -4.99 -16.36
N ARG A 75 -1.11 -4.61 -15.91
CA ARG A 75 -2.14 -3.97 -16.73
C ARG A 75 -2.92 -2.99 -15.85
N PHE A 76 -3.19 -1.79 -16.35
CA PHE A 76 -4.13 -0.88 -15.68
C PHE A 76 -5.56 -1.40 -15.78
N PRO A 77 -6.38 -1.20 -14.70
CA PRO A 77 -7.82 -1.42 -14.76
C PRO A 77 -8.49 -0.39 -15.68
N GLU A 78 -9.76 -0.65 -16.06
CA GLU A 78 -10.53 0.21 -16.97
C GLU A 78 -10.58 1.66 -16.48
N HIS A 79 -10.60 1.85 -15.17
CA HIS A 79 -10.59 3.16 -14.51
C HIS A 79 -9.56 3.18 -13.38
N HIS A 80 -8.81 4.26 -13.30
CA HIS A 80 -7.89 4.52 -12.18
C HIS A 80 -7.68 6.03 -12.01
N PRO A 81 -7.76 6.57 -10.80
CA PRO A 81 -8.11 5.90 -9.54
C PRO A 81 -9.59 5.45 -9.47
N PHE A 82 -9.89 4.50 -8.60
CA PHE A 82 -11.23 4.00 -8.30
C PHE A 82 -11.45 3.86 -6.79
N ILE A 83 -12.70 3.61 -6.35
CA ILE A 83 -13.02 3.49 -4.93
C ILE A 83 -12.73 2.08 -4.44
N THR A 84 -11.86 1.89 -3.45
CA THR A 84 -11.46 0.58 -2.92
C THR A 84 -12.16 0.16 -1.64
N VAL A 85 -13.01 1.01 -1.07
CA VAL A 85 -13.62 0.82 0.26
C VAL A 85 -14.25 -0.56 0.44
N ALA A 86 -15.05 -1.03 -0.54
CA ALA A 86 -15.70 -2.33 -0.43
C ALA A 86 -14.69 -3.48 -0.48
N ALA A 87 -13.72 -3.41 -1.39
CA ALA A 87 -12.67 -4.43 -1.51
C ALA A 87 -11.76 -4.47 -0.27
N GLN A 88 -11.32 -3.31 0.23
CA GLN A 88 -10.50 -3.26 1.44
C GLN A 88 -11.26 -3.74 2.69
N ARG A 89 -12.58 -3.46 2.80
CA ARG A 89 -13.42 -4.03 3.85
C ARG A 89 -13.53 -5.56 3.73
N LEU A 90 -13.63 -6.08 2.51
CA LEU A 90 -13.66 -7.53 2.30
C LEU A 90 -12.37 -8.17 2.80
N LEU A 91 -11.21 -7.62 2.47
CA LEU A 91 -9.92 -8.11 2.95
C LEU A 91 -9.80 -8.06 4.49
N VAL A 92 -10.37 -7.03 5.13
CA VAL A 92 -10.45 -6.95 6.61
C VAL A 92 -11.38 -8.01 7.17
N GLN A 93 -12.58 -8.18 6.61
CA GLN A 93 -13.58 -9.15 7.06
C GLN A 93 -13.04 -10.57 7.00
N GLU A 94 -12.42 -10.93 5.89
CA GLU A 94 -11.85 -12.26 5.65
C GLU A 94 -10.50 -12.48 6.35
N ARG A 95 -9.95 -11.46 7.03
CA ARG A 95 -8.61 -11.52 7.63
C ARG A 95 -7.58 -11.97 6.60
N ALA A 96 -7.58 -11.32 5.46
CA ALA A 96 -6.87 -11.73 4.27
C ALA A 96 -5.41 -12.11 4.55
N ASP A 97 -5.05 -13.33 4.23
CA ASP A 97 -3.68 -13.79 4.18
C ASP A 97 -2.98 -13.31 2.89
N TRP A 98 -1.69 -13.60 2.76
CA TRP A 98 -0.93 -13.20 1.58
C TRP A 98 -1.49 -13.78 0.29
N ALA A 99 -2.03 -14.99 0.30
CA ALA A 99 -2.59 -15.60 -0.90
C ALA A 99 -3.84 -14.84 -1.38
N MET A 100 -4.70 -14.39 -0.47
CA MET A 100 -5.86 -13.56 -0.80
C MET A 100 -5.44 -12.15 -1.23
N VAL A 101 -4.46 -11.55 -0.56
CA VAL A 101 -3.92 -10.23 -0.93
C VAL A 101 -3.33 -10.25 -2.33
N GLU A 102 -2.53 -11.26 -2.67
CA GLU A 102 -1.98 -11.42 -4.03
C GLU A 102 -3.08 -11.51 -5.08
N ARG A 103 -4.10 -12.34 -4.85
CA ARG A 103 -5.24 -12.45 -5.76
C ARG A 103 -5.98 -11.12 -5.93
N ALA A 104 -6.16 -10.35 -4.83
CA ALA A 104 -6.80 -9.05 -4.91
C ALA A 104 -6.00 -8.08 -5.81
N PHE A 105 -4.68 -8.05 -5.66
CA PHE A 105 -3.81 -7.25 -6.53
C PHE A 105 -3.78 -7.77 -7.97
N GLU A 106 -3.77 -9.08 -8.19
CA GLU A 106 -3.78 -9.68 -9.53
C GLU A 106 -5.07 -9.36 -10.28
N PHE A 107 -6.21 -9.35 -9.59
CA PHE A 107 -7.47 -8.94 -10.20
C PHE A 107 -7.41 -7.52 -10.76
N VAL A 108 -6.81 -6.60 -10.01
CA VAL A 108 -6.69 -5.20 -10.43
C VAL A 108 -5.58 -5.01 -11.46
N TRP A 109 -4.36 -5.53 -11.18
CA TRP A 109 -3.15 -5.12 -11.90
C TRP A 109 -2.64 -6.13 -12.93
N VAL A 110 -3.27 -7.30 -13.05
CA VAL A 110 -2.97 -8.29 -14.09
C VAL A 110 -4.19 -8.51 -14.99
N ILE A 111 -5.36 -8.80 -14.38
CA ILE A 111 -6.61 -8.96 -15.13
C ILE A 111 -7.09 -7.58 -15.64
N GLY A 112 -6.82 -6.51 -14.90
CA GLY A 112 -7.14 -5.15 -15.32
C GLY A 112 -8.60 -4.77 -15.08
N LYS A 113 -9.22 -5.27 -13.99
CA LYS A 113 -10.62 -5.02 -13.65
C LYS A 113 -10.79 -4.19 -12.38
N ASP A 114 -11.77 -3.28 -12.39
CA ASP A 114 -12.22 -2.57 -11.19
C ASP A 114 -13.16 -3.50 -10.38
N PRO A 115 -12.85 -3.80 -9.09
CA PRO A 115 -13.71 -4.63 -8.24
C PRO A 115 -15.14 -4.07 -8.06
N ASN A 116 -15.35 -2.76 -8.19
CA ASN A 116 -16.69 -2.19 -8.07
C ASN A 116 -17.58 -2.53 -9.25
N LEU A 117 -17.02 -2.63 -10.44
CA LEU A 117 -17.76 -2.98 -11.65
C LEU A 117 -17.92 -4.50 -11.81
N HIS A 118 -16.97 -5.26 -11.25
CA HIS A 118 -16.89 -6.72 -11.42
C HIS A 118 -16.86 -7.45 -10.07
N TRP A 119 -17.77 -7.10 -9.14
CA TRP A 119 -17.73 -7.60 -7.76
C TRP A 119 -17.84 -9.13 -7.66
N SER A 120 -18.76 -9.75 -8.42
CA SER A 120 -18.93 -11.22 -8.45
C SER A 120 -17.66 -11.92 -8.96
N ASP A 121 -17.05 -11.41 -10.03
CA ASP A 121 -15.79 -11.93 -10.56
C ASP A 121 -14.64 -11.74 -9.55
N PHE A 122 -14.62 -10.60 -8.86
CA PHE A 122 -13.63 -10.33 -7.79
C PHE A 122 -13.76 -11.32 -6.65
N CYS A 123 -14.97 -11.56 -6.14
CA CYS A 123 -15.20 -12.57 -5.10
C CYS A 123 -14.76 -13.96 -5.56
N THR A 124 -15.15 -14.37 -6.78
CA THR A 124 -14.73 -15.65 -7.37
C THR A 124 -13.20 -15.77 -7.46
N HIS A 125 -12.53 -14.69 -7.89
CA HIS A 125 -11.06 -14.66 -7.99
C HIS A 125 -10.37 -14.76 -6.62
N LEU A 126 -11.01 -14.24 -5.56
CA LEU A 126 -10.57 -14.41 -4.17
C LEU A 126 -10.92 -15.79 -3.59
N HIS A 127 -11.51 -16.70 -4.34
CA HIS A 127 -12.03 -18.00 -3.91
C HIS A 127 -13.19 -17.87 -2.89
N LEU A 128 -13.99 -16.83 -3.01
CA LEU A 128 -15.21 -16.61 -2.24
C LEU A 128 -16.43 -16.91 -3.11
N ASP A 129 -17.59 -17.05 -2.46
CA ASP A 129 -18.87 -17.17 -3.16
C ASP A 129 -19.11 -15.92 -4.04
N PRO A 130 -19.43 -16.06 -5.33
CA PRO A 130 -19.71 -14.94 -6.23
C PRO A 130 -20.88 -14.04 -5.76
N THR A 131 -21.75 -14.57 -4.89
CA THR A 131 -22.86 -13.83 -4.30
C THR A 131 -22.50 -13.11 -3.00
N THR A 132 -21.23 -13.19 -2.55
CA THR A 132 -20.75 -12.50 -1.34
C THR A 132 -21.14 -11.03 -1.37
N PRO A 133 -21.90 -10.52 -0.39
CA PRO A 133 -22.32 -9.13 -0.38
C PRO A 133 -21.12 -8.20 -0.10
N ARG A 134 -21.21 -6.96 -0.55
CA ARG A 134 -20.21 -5.94 -0.16
C ARG A 134 -20.27 -5.71 1.36
N PRO A 135 -19.12 -5.80 2.06
CA PRO A 135 -19.11 -5.70 3.51
C PRO A 135 -19.55 -4.31 4.00
N ASP A 136 -20.59 -4.30 4.85
CA ASP A 136 -21.17 -3.06 5.39
C ASP A 136 -21.42 -3.10 6.90
N SER A 137 -20.97 -4.17 7.59
CA SER A 137 -21.12 -4.29 9.03
C SER A 137 -20.35 -3.19 9.79
N ALA A 138 -20.86 -2.77 10.94
CA ALA A 138 -20.19 -1.80 11.80
C ALA A 138 -18.79 -2.28 12.21
N GLN A 139 -18.62 -3.58 12.49
CA GLN A 139 -17.34 -4.18 12.86
C GLN A 139 -16.31 -4.06 11.74
N THR A 140 -16.69 -4.39 10.50
CA THR A 140 -15.78 -4.31 9.35
C THR A 140 -15.38 -2.87 9.02
N LYS A 141 -16.36 -1.94 9.11
CA LYS A 141 -16.09 -0.49 8.97
C LYS A 141 -15.08 0.00 10.00
N ALA A 142 -15.34 -0.35 11.27
CA ALA A 142 -14.46 0.03 12.38
C ALA A 142 -13.05 -0.59 12.22
N GLY A 143 -12.95 -1.84 11.78
CA GLY A 143 -11.67 -2.51 11.54
C GLY A 143 -10.81 -1.80 10.48
N LEU A 144 -11.40 -1.43 9.34
CA LEU A 144 -10.67 -0.71 8.29
C LEU A 144 -10.26 0.71 8.74
N ILE A 145 -11.11 1.39 9.51
CA ILE A 145 -10.80 2.69 10.11
C ILE A 145 -9.64 2.55 11.10
N ALA A 146 -9.69 1.54 11.99
CA ALA A 146 -8.65 1.29 12.97
C ALA A 146 -7.30 0.99 12.32
N ASN A 147 -7.27 0.16 11.28
CA ASN A 147 -6.05 -0.13 10.52
C ASN A 147 -5.45 1.14 9.89
N THR A 148 -6.31 1.99 9.31
CA THR A 148 -5.87 3.24 8.69
C THR A 148 -5.34 4.23 9.72
N GLN A 149 -6.02 4.32 10.88
CA GLN A 149 -5.57 5.17 12.00
C GLN A 149 -4.25 4.66 12.58
N GLU A 150 -4.11 3.36 12.79
CA GLU A 150 -2.85 2.79 13.25
C GLU A 150 -1.69 3.12 12.32
N ALA A 151 -1.90 3.04 10.99
CA ALA A 151 -0.88 3.42 10.03
C ALA A 151 -0.49 4.90 10.16
N LEU A 152 -1.47 5.80 10.34
CA LEU A 152 -1.24 7.23 10.59
C LEU A 152 -0.46 7.46 11.89
N ASP A 153 -0.84 6.80 12.97
CA ASP A 153 -0.19 6.92 14.29
C ASP A 153 1.27 6.46 14.24
N ARG A 154 1.60 5.54 13.32
CA ARG A 154 2.98 5.13 13.03
C ARG A 154 3.71 6.04 12.03
N GLY A 155 3.07 7.10 11.57
CA GLY A 155 3.65 8.06 10.65
C GLY A 155 3.54 7.69 9.17
N ALA A 156 2.71 6.70 8.78
CA ALA A 156 2.48 6.39 7.37
C ALA A 156 1.66 7.52 6.71
N PHE A 157 2.11 7.98 5.57
CA PHE A 157 1.50 9.07 4.79
C PHE A 157 1.09 8.63 3.37
N GLY A 158 1.21 7.35 3.06
CA GLY A 158 0.88 6.74 1.77
C GLY A 158 1.11 5.23 1.78
N VAL A 159 0.88 4.59 0.63
CA VAL A 159 1.10 3.15 0.43
C VAL A 159 1.96 2.90 -0.82
N PRO A 160 2.75 1.80 -0.87
CA PRO A 160 3.00 0.83 0.20
C PRO A 160 3.84 1.42 1.33
N THR A 161 3.56 1.01 2.56
CA THR A 161 4.40 1.33 3.72
C THR A 161 4.64 0.07 4.54
N LEU A 162 5.91 -0.25 4.80
CA LEU A 162 6.32 -1.28 5.74
C LEU A 162 6.68 -0.62 7.08
N ALA A 163 6.03 -1.02 8.17
CA ALA A 163 6.39 -0.63 9.52
C ALA A 163 7.19 -1.76 10.20
N LEU A 164 8.38 -1.43 10.69
CA LEU A 164 9.32 -2.36 11.33
C LEU A 164 9.86 -1.71 12.62
N GLY A 165 9.39 -2.20 13.76
CA GLY A 165 9.62 -1.51 15.05
C GLY A 165 9.02 -0.10 15.00
N GLU A 166 9.83 0.90 15.36
CA GLU A 166 9.47 2.32 15.33
C GLU A 166 9.73 2.99 13.96
N ARG A 167 10.18 2.22 12.97
CA ARG A 167 10.55 2.77 11.65
C ARG A 167 9.50 2.44 10.61
N ILE A 168 9.32 3.36 9.66
CA ILE A 168 8.54 3.13 8.46
C ILE A 168 9.43 3.23 7.22
N PHE A 169 9.10 2.42 6.22
CA PHE A 169 9.73 2.42 4.90
C PHE A 169 8.62 2.55 3.86
N TRP A 170 8.57 3.69 3.19
CA TRP A 170 7.52 4.01 2.23
C TRP A 170 8.03 3.88 0.80
N GLY A 171 7.28 3.15 -0.03
CA GLY A 171 7.60 2.94 -1.44
C GLY A 171 8.25 1.60 -1.73
N VAL A 172 8.09 1.13 -2.97
CA VAL A 172 8.68 -0.13 -3.44
C VAL A 172 10.20 -0.07 -3.55
N ASP A 173 10.74 1.11 -3.75
CA ASP A 173 12.17 1.42 -3.86
C ASP A 173 12.90 1.31 -2.50
N THR A 174 12.17 1.18 -1.40
CA THR A 174 12.78 1.06 -0.06
C THR A 174 13.14 -0.38 0.34
N ILE A 175 12.87 -1.38 -0.48
CA ILE A 175 13.16 -2.79 -0.15
C ILE A 175 14.65 -2.99 0.18
N ASP A 176 15.55 -2.39 -0.60
CA ASP A 176 17.00 -2.48 -0.34
C ASP A 176 17.36 -1.75 0.95
N TRP A 177 16.74 -0.61 1.23
CA TRP A 177 16.94 0.11 2.50
C TRP A 177 16.47 -0.71 3.72
N VAL A 178 15.36 -1.44 3.59
CA VAL A 178 14.92 -2.39 4.65
C VAL A 178 15.96 -3.49 4.87
N LEU A 179 16.53 -4.05 3.80
CA LEU A 179 17.58 -5.06 3.90
C LEU A 179 18.85 -4.51 4.57
N ASP A 180 19.24 -3.30 4.23
CA ASP A 180 20.36 -2.62 4.88
C ASP A 180 20.09 -2.35 6.36
N TYR A 181 18.88 -1.88 6.69
CA TYR A 181 18.47 -1.70 8.09
C TYR A 181 18.48 -3.01 8.89
N LEU A 182 18.07 -4.11 8.28
CA LEU A 182 18.13 -5.44 8.93
C LEU A 182 19.59 -5.93 9.17
N ASN A 183 20.53 -5.46 8.35
CA ASN A 183 21.95 -5.75 8.52
C ASN A 183 22.60 -4.82 9.56
N HIS A 184 22.15 -3.55 9.62
CA HIS A 184 22.69 -2.48 10.41
C HIS A 184 21.58 -1.71 11.16
N PRO A 185 20.94 -2.31 12.20
CA PRO A 185 19.82 -1.69 12.91
C PRO A 185 20.15 -0.32 13.52
N GLU A 186 21.42 -0.07 13.83
CA GLU A 186 21.94 1.18 14.37
C GLU A 186 22.16 2.27 13.32
N MET A 187 21.87 2.01 12.04
CA MET A 187 22.19 2.95 10.95
C MET A 187 21.57 4.34 11.16
N PHE A 188 20.37 4.41 11.72
CA PHE A 188 19.66 5.67 11.98
C PHE A 188 20.27 6.46 13.16
N ASP A 189 21.12 5.82 13.98
CA ASP A 189 21.85 6.45 15.08
C ASP A 189 23.17 7.08 14.63
N GLN A 190 23.55 6.89 13.38
CA GLN A 190 24.72 7.54 12.79
C GLN A 190 24.51 9.04 12.66
N ALA A 191 25.59 9.81 12.77
CA ALA A 191 25.55 11.27 12.76
C ALA A 191 24.86 11.86 11.51
N ALA A 192 25.10 11.27 10.33
CA ALA A 192 24.48 11.70 9.08
C ALA A 192 22.95 11.59 9.09
N TYR A 193 22.41 10.46 9.57
CA TYR A 193 20.96 10.26 9.66
C TYR A 193 20.31 11.18 10.69
N ARG A 194 20.94 11.36 11.86
CA ARG A 194 20.46 12.30 12.88
C ARG A 194 20.47 13.73 12.37
N ALA A 195 21.55 14.14 11.69
CA ALA A 195 21.64 15.47 11.11
C ALA A 195 20.55 15.69 10.04
N ALA A 196 20.32 14.72 9.15
CA ALA A 196 19.27 14.80 8.14
C ALA A 196 17.86 14.93 8.74
N ALA A 197 17.58 14.18 9.81
CA ALA A 197 16.28 14.24 10.50
C ALA A 197 16.05 15.57 11.23
N SER A 198 17.10 16.32 11.56
CA SER A 198 17.04 17.59 12.28
C SER A 198 17.15 18.84 11.38
N VAL A 199 17.20 18.68 10.06
CA VAL A 199 17.24 19.82 9.12
C VAL A 199 15.94 20.64 9.28
N PRO A 200 16.04 21.93 9.64
CA PRO A 200 14.86 22.76 9.87
C PRO A 200 14.14 23.07 8.55
N ASN A 201 12.83 23.20 8.63
CA ASN A 201 12.04 23.68 7.49
C ASN A 201 12.32 25.17 7.26
N GLY A 202 12.90 25.53 6.11
CA GLY A 202 13.17 26.90 5.72
C GLY A 202 11.99 27.62 5.04
N LEU A 203 10.87 26.95 4.83
CA LEU A 203 9.67 27.55 4.21
C LEU A 203 8.80 28.23 5.28
N PRO A 204 8.11 29.35 4.93
CA PRO A 204 7.12 29.92 5.82
C PRO A 204 5.97 28.92 6.05
N PRO A 205 5.29 28.97 7.21
CA PRO A 205 4.14 28.15 7.46
C PRO A 205 3.07 28.37 6.38
N THR A 206 2.50 27.28 5.87
CA THR A 206 1.40 27.37 4.91
C THR A 206 0.21 28.08 5.58
N PRO A 207 -0.40 29.10 4.97
CA PRO A 207 -1.61 29.69 5.50
C PRO A 207 -2.69 28.60 5.67
N ALA A 208 -3.39 28.64 6.81
CA ALA A 208 -4.48 27.72 7.13
C ALA A 208 -5.68 27.87 6.18
#